data_5455e196a24f5524f4e1f165d2a78521
#
_entry.id   5455e196a24f5524f4e1f165d2a78521
#
_cell.length_a   1.000
_cell.length_b   1.000
_cell.length_c   1.000
_cell.angle_alpha   90.00
_cell.angle_beta   90.00
_cell.angle_gamma   90.00
#
_symmetry.space_group_name_H-M   'P 1'
#
loop_
_entity.id
_entity.type
_entity.pdbx_description
1 polymer ?
#
loop_
_entity_poly.entity_id
_entity_poly.type
_entity_poly.pdbx_seq_one_letter_code
_entity_poly.pdbx_strand_id
1 'polypeptide(L)'
;YNTYVRDTYRRIIIVIDELAEILDKKRFPKAQHARIDNIIGYLSIIACTGCVSGVHLILGTQRPDAAVVPGQIKDNISFKCCGRAENVLSQIILDDARASELIPADAQGLFVCNDPDKTVFRAYYLDNKQLR
;
A
#
# COMPACT_ATOMS: atom_id res chain seq x y z
N TYR A 1 11.71 -2.40 -18.07
CA TYR A 1 12.47 -3.38 -17.29
C TYR A 1 13.22 -4.29 -18.25
N ASN A 2 14.52 -4.19 -18.25
CA ASN A 2 15.36 -4.86 -19.23
C ASN A 2 15.28 -6.39 -19.04
N THR A 3 14.98 -7.12 -20.11
CA THR A 3 14.91 -8.61 -20.14
C THR A 3 16.15 -9.26 -19.53
N TYR A 4 17.30 -8.60 -19.65
CA TYR A 4 18.58 -9.06 -19.11
C TYR A 4 18.62 -9.15 -17.57
N VAL A 5 17.96 -8.23 -16.86
CA VAL A 5 17.90 -8.21 -15.39
C VAL A 5 16.91 -9.23 -14.87
N ARG A 6 15.91 -9.56 -15.69
CA ARG A 6 14.81 -10.46 -15.33
C ARG A 6 15.25 -11.90 -15.07
N ASP A 7 16.26 -12.36 -15.80
CA ASP A 7 16.72 -13.75 -15.75
C ASP A 7 17.94 -13.93 -14.82
N THR A 8 18.59 -12.83 -14.42
CA THR A 8 19.85 -12.88 -13.65
C THR A 8 19.65 -12.66 -12.15
N TYR A 9 18.63 -11.89 -11.73
CA TYR A 9 18.43 -11.54 -10.33
C TYR A 9 17.06 -11.98 -9.83
N ARG A 10 17.04 -12.53 -8.61
CA ARG A 10 15.78 -12.86 -7.91
C ARG A 10 15.06 -11.57 -7.56
N ARG A 11 13.74 -11.57 -7.74
CA ARG A 11 12.89 -10.48 -7.27
C ARG A 11 12.79 -10.50 -5.75
N ILE A 12 12.78 -9.34 -5.15
CA ILE A 12 12.55 -9.14 -3.71
C ILE A 12 11.16 -8.52 -3.56
N ILE A 13 10.32 -9.14 -2.78
CA ILE A 13 9.00 -8.60 -2.42
C ILE A 13 9.03 -8.26 -0.94
N ILE A 14 8.82 -6.99 -0.63
CA ILE A 14 8.72 -6.50 0.74
C ILE A 14 7.23 -6.28 1.03
N VAL A 15 6.70 -7.00 2.00
CA VAL A 15 5.31 -6.89 2.42
C VAL A 15 5.26 -6.22 3.79
N ILE A 16 4.49 -5.15 3.90
CA ILE A 16 4.17 -4.48 5.16
C ILE A 16 2.66 -4.47 5.29
N ASP A 17 2.13 -5.22 6.23
CA ASP A 17 0.69 -5.43 6.43
C ASP A 17 -0.01 -4.17 6.98
N GLU A 18 0.62 -3.50 7.95
CA GLU A 18 0.08 -2.27 8.52
C GLU A 18 1.19 -1.21 8.70
N LEU A 19 1.22 -0.22 7.80
CA LEU A 19 2.21 0.86 7.84
C LEU A 19 2.13 1.72 9.11
N ALA A 20 0.93 1.91 9.66
CA ALA A 20 0.72 2.71 10.86
C ALA A 20 1.46 2.14 12.07
N GLU A 21 1.64 0.81 12.14
CA GLU A 21 2.40 0.16 13.23
C GLU A 21 3.89 0.54 13.21
N ILE A 22 4.41 0.94 12.06
CA ILE A 22 5.83 1.23 11.87
C ILE A 22 6.09 2.73 11.74
N LEU A 23 5.20 3.49 11.08
CA LEU A 23 5.47 4.86 10.66
C LEU A 23 4.75 5.93 11.49
N ASP A 24 3.70 5.59 12.26
CA ASP A 24 2.99 6.57 13.08
C ASP A 24 3.84 7.01 14.28
N LYS A 25 4.52 8.14 14.14
CA LYS A 25 5.39 8.71 15.19
C LYS A 25 4.70 8.93 16.52
N LYS A 26 3.36 9.09 16.53
CA LYS A 26 2.60 9.27 17.79
C LYS A 26 2.64 8.05 18.68
N ARG A 27 2.93 6.88 18.12
CA ARG A 27 3.03 5.60 18.84
C ARG A 27 4.40 5.37 19.50
N PHE A 28 5.39 6.22 19.16
CA PHE A 28 6.78 6.01 19.56
C PHE A 28 7.34 7.20 20.36
N PRO A 29 8.27 6.96 21.31
CA PRO A 29 9.00 8.02 21.97
C PRO A 29 9.77 8.89 20.98
N LYS A 30 9.92 10.19 21.30
CA LYS A 30 10.64 11.15 20.44
C LYS A 30 12.05 10.68 20.03
N ALA A 31 12.73 9.95 20.92
CA ALA A 31 14.07 9.40 20.63
C ALA A 31 14.09 8.44 19.43
N GLN A 32 12.95 7.85 19.04
CA GLN A 32 12.85 6.93 17.91
C GLN A 32 12.39 7.62 16.60
N HIS A 33 11.98 8.89 16.64
CA HIS A 33 11.44 9.59 15.46
C HIS A 33 12.44 9.66 14.32
N ALA A 34 13.72 9.91 14.60
CA ALA A 34 14.78 9.92 13.58
C ALA A 34 14.92 8.55 12.87
N ARG A 35 14.72 7.45 13.60
CA ARG A 35 14.71 6.11 13.00
C ARG A 35 13.52 5.90 12.07
N ILE A 36 12.34 6.41 12.46
CA ILE A 36 11.14 6.36 11.62
C ILE A 36 11.35 7.18 10.34
N ASP A 37 11.96 8.37 10.45
CA ASP A 37 12.29 9.19 9.28
C ASP A 37 13.24 8.47 8.32
N ASN A 38 14.22 7.75 8.83
CA ASN A 38 15.09 6.92 7.99
C ASN A 38 14.33 5.81 7.27
N ILE A 39 13.39 5.13 7.97
CA ILE A 39 12.55 4.09 7.36
C ILE A 39 11.70 4.68 6.24
N ILE A 40 11.06 5.83 6.46
CA ILE A 40 10.30 6.55 5.45
C ILE A 40 11.19 6.88 4.25
N GLY A 41 12.41 7.37 4.48
CA GLY A 41 13.37 7.66 3.42
C GLY A 41 13.72 6.43 2.58
N TYR A 42 14.01 5.30 3.21
CA TYR A 42 14.30 4.06 2.50
C TYR A 42 13.09 3.53 1.72
N LEU A 43 11.90 3.53 2.31
CA LEU A 43 10.68 3.13 1.61
C LEU A 43 10.39 4.03 0.41
N SER A 44 10.61 5.35 0.53
CA SER A 44 10.44 6.31 -0.56
C SER A 44 11.41 6.03 -1.71
N ILE A 45 12.67 5.73 -1.41
CA ILE A 45 13.67 5.35 -2.42
C ILE A 45 13.25 4.05 -3.12
N ILE A 46 12.84 3.03 -2.37
CA ILE A 46 12.41 1.76 -2.94
C ILE A 46 11.13 1.94 -3.78
N ALA A 47 10.17 2.73 -3.33
CA ALA A 47 8.96 3.03 -4.11
C ALA A 47 9.29 3.70 -5.45
N CYS A 48 10.27 4.61 -5.46
CA CYS A 48 10.69 5.34 -6.66
C CYS A 48 11.54 4.48 -7.62
N THR A 49 12.50 3.71 -7.10
CA THR A 49 13.54 3.07 -7.91
C THR A 49 13.53 1.54 -7.87
N GLY A 50 12.80 0.94 -6.93
CA GLY A 50 12.84 -0.50 -6.67
C GLY A 50 12.42 -1.35 -7.87
N CYS A 51 11.45 -0.88 -8.66
CA CYS A 51 10.95 -1.60 -9.83
C CYS A 51 12.07 -1.91 -10.84
N VAL A 52 12.98 -0.98 -11.06
CA VAL A 52 14.13 -1.19 -11.97
C VAL A 52 15.10 -2.24 -11.42
N SER A 53 15.22 -2.31 -10.10
CA SER A 53 16.12 -3.25 -9.40
C SER A 53 15.43 -4.59 -9.07
N GLY A 54 14.17 -4.79 -9.47
CA GLY A 54 13.40 -5.99 -9.15
C GLY A 54 12.94 -6.06 -7.68
N VAL A 55 12.91 -4.93 -6.98
CA VAL A 55 12.37 -4.82 -5.61
C VAL A 55 10.96 -4.26 -5.67
N HIS A 56 10.01 -4.96 -5.08
CA HIS A 56 8.60 -4.60 -5.09
C HIS A 56 8.09 -4.39 -3.67
N LEU A 57 7.24 -3.37 -3.48
CA LEU A 57 6.57 -3.09 -2.22
C LEU A 57 5.10 -3.50 -2.31
N ILE A 58 4.63 -4.20 -1.28
CA ILE A 58 3.21 -4.42 -1.00
C ILE A 58 2.94 -3.79 0.36
N LEU A 59 2.21 -2.68 0.35
CA LEU A 59 1.97 -1.87 1.54
C LEU A 59 0.50 -1.88 1.88
N GLY A 60 0.16 -2.36 3.08
CA GLY A 60 -1.17 -2.29 3.65
C GLY A 60 -1.27 -1.21 4.72
N THR A 61 -2.45 -0.63 4.88
CA THR A 61 -2.78 0.21 6.03
C THR A 61 -4.29 0.39 6.17
N GLN A 62 -4.76 0.41 7.40
CA GLN A 62 -6.12 0.81 7.74
C GLN A 62 -6.22 2.33 7.99
N ARG A 63 -5.08 3.02 8.08
CA ARG A 63 -4.99 4.47 8.35
C ARG A 63 -4.12 5.16 7.32
N PRO A 64 -4.69 5.51 6.16
CA PRO A 64 -3.94 6.09 5.04
C PRO A 64 -3.70 7.60 5.16
N ASP A 65 -3.74 8.18 6.38
CA ASP A 65 -3.46 9.60 6.56
C ASP A 65 -2.00 9.96 6.23
N ALA A 66 -1.73 11.23 5.96
CA ALA A 66 -0.41 11.72 5.55
C ALA A 66 0.69 11.51 6.61
N ALA A 67 0.33 11.28 7.88
CA ALA A 67 1.29 10.97 8.94
C ALA A 67 1.76 9.52 8.86
N VAL A 68 0.97 8.63 8.27
CA VAL A 68 1.24 7.20 8.12
C VAL A 68 1.77 6.88 6.72
N VAL A 69 1.15 7.47 5.68
CA VAL A 69 1.56 7.28 4.29
C VAL A 69 2.01 8.62 3.71
N PRO A 70 3.29 8.98 3.85
CA PRO A 70 3.82 10.21 3.28
C PRO A 70 3.61 10.27 1.76
N GLY A 71 3.33 11.47 1.22
CA GLY A 71 3.07 11.68 -0.20
C GLY A 71 4.16 11.09 -1.10
N GLN A 72 5.43 11.20 -0.69
CA GLN A 72 6.56 10.63 -1.45
C GLN A 72 6.43 9.10 -1.68
N ILE A 73 5.83 8.36 -0.74
CA ILE A 73 5.57 6.93 -0.93
C ILE A 73 4.32 6.76 -1.78
N LYS A 74 3.21 7.44 -1.41
CA LYS A 74 1.91 7.33 -2.10
C LYS A 74 2.03 7.63 -3.60
N ASP A 75 2.75 8.68 -3.97
CA ASP A 75 2.85 9.16 -5.35
C ASP A 75 3.67 8.22 -6.24
N ASN A 76 4.56 7.43 -5.65
CA ASN A 76 5.38 6.44 -6.36
C ASN A 76 4.78 5.03 -6.38
N ILE A 77 3.68 4.78 -5.68
CA ILE A 77 2.92 3.52 -5.78
C ILE A 77 1.89 3.67 -6.91
N SER A 78 2.16 3.03 -8.04
CA SER A 78 1.30 3.12 -9.23
C SER A 78 -0.01 2.34 -9.11
N PHE A 79 0.00 1.16 -8.48
CA PHE A 79 -1.21 0.38 -8.25
C PHE A 79 -1.71 0.57 -6.82
N LYS A 80 -2.94 1.03 -6.71
CA LYS A 80 -3.61 1.25 -5.43
C LYS A 80 -4.96 0.57 -5.46
N CYS A 81 -5.34 -0.08 -4.37
CA CYS A 81 -6.68 -0.59 -4.18
C CYS A 81 -7.19 -0.22 -2.79
N CYS A 82 -8.48 -0.03 -2.68
CA CYS A 82 -9.14 0.33 -1.45
C CYS A 82 -10.38 -0.56 -1.25
N GLY A 83 -10.55 -1.09 -0.05
CA GLY A 83 -11.79 -1.72 0.37
C GLY A 83 -12.86 -0.67 0.68
N ARG A 84 -13.95 -1.07 1.30
CA ARG A 84 -14.97 -0.11 1.76
C ARG A 84 -14.32 0.95 2.66
N ALA A 85 -14.47 2.20 2.28
CA ALA A 85 -13.95 3.35 3.02
C ALA A 85 -14.93 4.52 2.94
N GLU A 86 -14.87 5.42 3.90
CA GLU A 86 -15.55 6.70 3.80
C GLU A 86 -14.93 7.57 2.70
N ASN A 87 -15.68 8.57 2.22
CA ASN A 87 -15.28 9.43 1.12
C ASN A 87 -13.87 10.03 1.30
N VAL A 88 -13.58 10.55 2.49
CA VAL A 88 -12.29 11.16 2.80
C VAL A 88 -11.14 10.16 2.65
N LEU A 89 -11.30 8.94 3.16
CA LEU A 89 -10.28 7.89 3.06
C LEU A 89 -10.13 7.40 1.61
N SER A 90 -11.25 7.27 0.88
CA SER A 90 -11.22 6.95 -0.55
C SER A 90 -10.41 7.99 -1.34
N GLN A 91 -10.65 9.27 -1.11
CA GLN A 91 -9.91 10.35 -1.75
C GLN A 91 -8.43 10.35 -1.39
N ILE A 92 -8.06 10.02 -0.14
CA ILE A 92 -6.66 9.93 0.25
C ILE A 92 -5.92 8.83 -0.51
N ILE A 93 -6.54 7.67 -0.75
CA ILE A 93 -5.89 6.52 -1.40
C ILE A 93 -6.01 6.57 -2.92
N LEU A 94 -7.23 6.78 -3.44
CA LEU A 94 -7.57 6.61 -4.85
C LEU A 94 -7.68 7.93 -5.62
N ASP A 95 -7.53 9.06 -4.92
CA ASP A 95 -7.71 10.42 -5.43
C ASP A 95 -9.16 10.71 -5.92
N ASP A 96 -10.12 9.85 -5.53
CA ASP A 96 -11.56 10.03 -5.77
C ASP A 96 -12.42 9.30 -4.71
N ALA A 97 -13.77 9.38 -4.85
CA ALA A 97 -14.73 8.82 -3.89
C ALA A 97 -15.15 7.37 -4.17
N ARG A 98 -14.56 6.71 -5.20
CA ARG A 98 -15.04 5.43 -5.73
C ARG A 98 -15.17 4.30 -4.69
N ALA A 99 -14.32 4.24 -3.67
CA ALA A 99 -14.42 3.20 -2.65
C ALA A 99 -15.66 3.37 -1.76
N SER A 100 -16.12 4.61 -1.53
CA SER A 100 -17.34 4.88 -0.78
C SER A 100 -18.61 4.71 -1.63
N GLU A 101 -18.50 4.91 -2.93
CA GLU A 101 -19.63 4.86 -3.88
C GLU A 101 -19.89 3.45 -4.40
N LEU A 102 -18.83 2.71 -4.77
CA LEU A 102 -18.94 1.44 -5.47
C LEU A 102 -18.96 0.22 -4.55
N ILE A 103 -18.46 0.35 -3.31
CA ILE A 103 -18.40 -0.79 -2.40
C ILE A 103 -19.49 -0.66 -1.34
N PRO A 104 -20.49 -1.59 -1.32
CA PRO A 104 -21.54 -1.63 -0.29
C PRO A 104 -20.96 -1.76 1.13
N ALA A 105 -21.68 -1.25 2.12
CA ALA A 105 -21.20 -1.22 3.51
C ALA A 105 -21.01 -2.61 4.12
N ASP A 106 -21.77 -3.59 3.65
CA ASP A 106 -21.76 -5.00 4.09
C ASP A 106 -20.89 -5.90 3.23
N ALA A 107 -20.27 -5.36 2.19
CA ALA A 107 -19.46 -6.14 1.26
C ALA A 107 -18.06 -6.43 1.82
N GLN A 108 -17.85 -7.68 2.26
CA GLN A 108 -16.54 -8.15 2.68
C GLN A 108 -15.68 -8.62 1.49
N GLY A 109 -14.40 -8.29 1.55
CA GLY A 109 -13.42 -8.71 0.55
C GLY A 109 -13.58 -8.05 -0.82
N LEU A 110 -14.44 -7.05 -0.98
CA LEU A 110 -14.51 -6.23 -2.18
C LEU A 110 -13.52 -5.07 -2.11
N PHE A 111 -12.83 -4.86 -3.22
CA PHE A 111 -11.88 -3.78 -3.41
C PHE A 111 -12.12 -3.10 -4.75
N VAL A 112 -11.77 -1.83 -4.83
CA VAL A 112 -11.73 -1.07 -6.08
C VAL A 112 -10.32 -0.54 -6.33
N CYS A 113 -9.87 -0.57 -7.59
CA CYS A 113 -8.56 -0.12 -8.01
C CYS A 113 -8.57 1.35 -8.47
N ASN A 114 -7.37 1.93 -8.53
CA ASN A 114 -7.15 3.28 -9.07
C ASN A 114 -7.05 3.33 -10.61
N ASP A 115 -7.41 2.25 -11.30
CA ASP A 115 -7.43 2.19 -12.76
C ASP A 115 -8.58 3.07 -13.34
N PRO A 116 -8.47 3.49 -14.62
CA PRO A 116 -9.50 4.30 -15.28
C PRO A 116 -10.88 3.63 -15.32
N ASP A 117 -10.90 2.31 -15.43
CA ASP A 117 -12.13 1.52 -15.54
C ASP A 117 -12.82 1.30 -14.19
N LYS A 118 -12.21 1.78 -13.10
CA LYS A 118 -12.72 1.61 -11.73
C LYS A 118 -13.00 0.15 -11.39
N THR A 119 -12.07 -0.73 -11.74
CA THR A 119 -12.23 -2.17 -11.56
C THR A 119 -12.53 -2.53 -10.12
N VAL A 120 -13.66 -3.17 -9.91
CA VAL A 120 -14.06 -3.76 -8.62
C VAL A 120 -13.78 -5.25 -8.67
N PHE A 121 -13.09 -5.77 -7.68
CA PHE A 121 -12.78 -7.20 -7.57
C PHE A 121 -13.02 -7.72 -6.16
N ARG A 122 -13.24 -9.01 -6.05
CA ARG A 122 -13.33 -9.71 -4.77
C ARG A 122 -12.04 -10.45 -4.53
N ALA A 123 -11.38 -10.16 -3.41
CA ALA A 123 -10.22 -10.91 -2.95
C ALA A 123 -10.63 -12.33 -2.54
N TYR A 124 -9.75 -13.30 -2.79
CA TYR A 124 -9.95 -14.67 -2.31
C TYR A 124 -9.86 -14.72 -0.78
N TYR A 125 -10.77 -15.46 -0.18
CA TYR A 125 -10.69 -15.82 1.23
C TYR A 125 -9.94 -17.13 1.36
N LEU A 126 -8.84 -17.12 2.12
CA LEU A 126 -8.11 -18.34 2.48
C LEU A 126 -8.42 -18.67 3.94
N ASP A 127 -9.06 -19.81 4.17
CA ASP A 127 -9.24 -20.36 5.53
C ASP A 127 -7.88 -20.85 6.05
N ASN A 128 -7.63 -20.68 7.35
CA ASN A 128 -6.44 -21.19 8.03
C ASN A 128 -6.20 -22.70 7.83
N LYS A 129 -7.22 -23.45 7.46
CA LYS A 129 -7.13 -24.88 7.09
C LYS A 129 -6.49 -25.10 5.72
N GLN A 130 -6.51 -24.11 4.85
CA GLN A 130 -5.93 -24.16 3.49
C GLN A 130 -4.46 -23.70 3.45
N LEU A 131 -3.97 -23.15 4.57
CA LEU A 131 -2.59 -22.67 4.72
C LEU A 131 -1.64 -23.70 5.36
N ARG A 132 -2.10 -24.95 5.57
CA ARG A 132 -1.31 -26.05 6.14
C ARG A 132 -0.86 -27.04 5.09
#